data_997d515352c55d14b7415db77015b2dc
#
_entry.id   997d515352c55d14b7415db77015b2dc
#
_cell.length_a   1.000
_cell.length_b   1.000
_cell.length_c   1.000
_cell.angle_alpha   90.00
_cell.angle_beta   90.00
_cell.angle_gamma   90.00
#
_symmetry.space_group_name_H-M   'P 1'
#
loop_
_entity.id
_entity.type
_entity.pdbx_description
1 polymer ?
#
loop_
_entity_poly.entity_id
_entity_poly.type
_entity_poly.pdbx_seq_one_letter_code
_entity_poly.pdbx_strand_id
1 'polypeptide(L)'
;MKFLKISSLVLFLGFFAALESQAQEVGLRFGNVNGNNVALDAVFALGEFSRVHGDLSFGGGGAGIDLLWNPIYRPISDSEFDYYLGFGPSLFLGDPFKLGAAGEIGAEYEFPDIPLIVGLDWRPYFILIENTTFDAGGFGLNIRWRLN
;
A
#
# COMPACT_ATOMS: atom_id res chain seq x y z
N MET A 1 18.30 -25.66 3.91
CA MET A 1 18.11 -24.51 3.02
C MET A 1 16.94 -24.66 2.07
N LYS A 2 16.74 -25.80 1.44
CA LYS A 2 15.57 -26.05 0.58
C LYS A 2 14.25 -25.96 1.37
N PHE A 3 14.21 -26.51 2.58
CA PHE A 3 13.03 -26.45 3.46
C PHE A 3 12.66 -25.03 3.86
N LEU A 4 13.65 -24.18 4.10
CA LEU A 4 13.42 -22.78 4.47
C LEU A 4 12.78 -22.00 3.30
N LYS A 5 13.22 -22.25 2.08
CA LYS A 5 12.67 -21.61 0.87
C LYS A 5 11.24 -22.09 0.59
N ILE A 6 10.96 -23.36 0.80
CA ILE A 6 9.62 -23.94 0.62
C ILE A 6 8.67 -23.38 1.69
N SER A 7 9.11 -23.36 2.95
CA SER A 7 8.32 -22.80 4.05
C SER A 7 8.02 -21.32 3.83
N SER A 8 8.99 -20.56 3.33
CA SER A 8 8.82 -19.15 3.01
C SER A 8 7.81 -18.95 1.87
N LEU A 9 7.86 -19.81 0.85
CA LEU A 9 6.92 -19.77 -0.27
C LEU A 9 5.50 -20.14 0.18
N VAL A 10 5.35 -21.16 1.03
CA VAL A 10 4.05 -21.58 1.57
C VAL A 10 3.44 -20.49 2.44
N LEU A 11 4.25 -19.85 3.30
CA LEU A 11 3.82 -18.70 4.10
C LEU A 11 3.39 -17.54 3.22
N PHE A 12 4.13 -17.26 2.16
CA PHE A 12 3.83 -16.20 1.22
C PHE A 12 2.51 -16.47 0.47
N LEU A 13 2.31 -17.69 -0.04
CA LEU A 13 1.08 -18.10 -0.70
C LEU A 13 -0.11 -18.11 0.28
N GLY A 14 0.09 -18.56 1.50
CA GLY A 14 -0.93 -18.54 2.54
C GLY A 14 -1.34 -17.11 2.93
N PHE A 15 -0.38 -16.20 2.99
CA PHE A 15 -0.63 -14.79 3.25
C PHE A 15 -1.44 -14.16 2.11
N PHE A 16 -1.11 -14.48 0.86
CA PHE A 16 -1.89 -14.03 -0.30
C PHE A 16 -3.32 -14.56 -0.28
N ALA A 17 -3.52 -15.84 0.02
CA ALA A 17 -4.85 -16.42 0.11
C ALA A 17 -5.68 -15.77 1.23
N ALA A 18 -5.04 -15.43 2.35
CA ALA A 18 -5.69 -14.71 3.45
C ALA A 18 -6.04 -13.27 3.06
N LEU A 19 -5.20 -12.60 2.27
CA LEU A 19 -5.49 -11.27 1.74
C LEU A 19 -6.68 -11.29 0.78
N GLU A 20 -6.74 -12.26 -0.12
CA GLU A 20 -7.85 -12.39 -1.07
C GLU A 20 -9.20 -12.59 -0.38
N SER A 21 -9.23 -13.21 0.80
CA SER A 21 -10.48 -13.45 1.52
C SER A 21 -11.05 -12.20 2.20
N GLN A 22 -10.22 -11.17 2.44
CA GLN A 22 -10.61 -9.96 3.18
C GLN A 22 -10.34 -8.67 2.42
N ALA A 23 -9.31 -8.64 1.57
CA ALA A 23 -9.03 -7.48 0.75
C ALA A 23 -10.09 -7.29 -0.32
N GLN A 24 -10.55 -6.07 -0.48
CA GLN A 24 -11.54 -5.72 -1.49
C GLN A 24 -10.89 -5.31 -2.82
N GLU A 25 -9.67 -4.85 -2.77
CA GLU A 25 -8.89 -4.47 -3.94
C GLU A 25 -7.45 -4.96 -3.77
N VAL A 26 -6.90 -5.51 -4.83
CA VAL A 26 -5.51 -5.99 -4.84
C VAL A 26 -4.86 -5.57 -6.16
N GLY A 27 -3.62 -5.16 -6.10
CA GLY A 27 -2.90 -4.76 -7.30
C GLY A 27 -1.44 -4.42 -7.02
N LEU A 28 -0.94 -3.46 -7.78
CA LEU A 28 0.45 -2.99 -7.68
C LEU A 28 0.49 -1.49 -7.53
N ARG A 29 1.47 -1.02 -6.78
CA ARG A 29 1.82 0.38 -6.70
C ARG A 29 3.22 0.57 -7.29
N PHE A 30 3.32 1.48 -8.23
CA PHE A 30 4.58 1.89 -8.83
C PHE A 30 4.97 3.24 -8.24
N GLY A 31 5.94 3.24 -7.36
CA GLY A 31 6.38 4.41 -6.65
C GLY A 31 7.08 4.05 -5.34
N ASN A 32 7.55 5.05 -4.62
CA ASN A 32 8.35 4.81 -3.44
C ASN A 32 7.54 4.15 -2.31
N VAL A 33 8.04 3.00 -1.84
CA VAL A 33 7.63 2.37 -0.59
C VAL A 33 8.92 2.03 0.17
N ASN A 34 9.31 2.90 1.09
CA ASN A 34 10.54 2.77 1.88
C ASN A 34 11.81 2.53 1.04
N GLY A 35 11.92 3.25 -0.09
CA GLY A 35 13.07 3.15 -0.98
C GLY A 35 12.95 2.13 -2.09
N ASN A 36 11.93 1.29 -2.07
CA ASN A 36 11.61 0.37 -3.16
C ASN A 36 10.61 1.03 -4.13
N ASN A 37 10.61 0.60 -5.39
CA ASN A 37 9.87 1.27 -6.45
C ASN A 37 8.61 0.54 -6.91
N VAL A 38 8.40 -0.67 -6.46
CA VAL A 38 7.22 -1.47 -6.77
C VAL A 38 6.74 -2.17 -5.51
N ALA A 39 5.45 -2.12 -5.26
CA ALA A 39 4.84 -2.76 -4.11
C ALA A 39 3.59 -3.54 -4.52
N LEU A 40 3.31 -4.61 -3.79
CA LEU A 40 2.00 -5.20 -3.76
C LEU A 40 1.07 -4.27 -2.99
N ASP A 41 -0.09 -4.01 -3.54
CA ASP A 41 -1.03 -3.03 -3.03
C ASP A 41 -2.37 -3.69 -2.72
N ALA A 42 -2.89 -3.45 -1.52
CA ALA A 42 -4.17 -4.02 -1.10
C ALA A 42 -4.96 -2.98 -0.30
N VAL A 43 -6.28 -3.00 -0.50
CA VAL A 43 -7.20 -2.11 0.20
C VAL A 43 -8.28 -2.92 0.87
N PHE A 44 -8.52 -2.61 2.15
CA PHE A 44 -9.55 -3.22 2.98
C PHE A 44 -10.53 -2.15 3.43
N ALA A 45 -11.79 -2.27 3.11
CA ALA A 45 -12.79 -1.30 3.56
C ALA A 45 -13.11 -1.50 5.05
N LEU A 46 -13.26 -0.38 5.77
CA LEU A 46 -13.70 -0.32 7.15
C LEU A 46 -15.07 0.34 7.28
N GLY A 47 -15.82 0.41 6.19
CA GLY A 47 -17.10 1.08 6.10
C GLY A 47 -17.22 1.81 4.78
N GLU A 48 -18.18 2.70 4.67
CA GLU A 48 -18.47 3.39 3.41
C GLU A 48 -17.38 4.41 3.03
N PHE A 49 -16.83 5.12 4.02
CA PHE A 49 -15.92 6.24 3.78
C PHE A 49 -14.56 6.07 4.46
N SER A 50 -14.23 4.88 4.91
CA SER A 50 -12.97 4.60 5.59
C SER A 50 -12.41 3.27 5.13
N ARG A 51 -11.07 3.20 5.01
CA ARG A 51 -10.39 1.98 4.56
C ARG A 51 -8.97 1.92 5.11
N VAL A 52 -8.35 0.74 5.02
CA VAL A 52 -6.93 0.54 5.25
C VAL A 52 -6.25 0.23 3.92
N HIS A 53 -5.18 0.93 3.63
CA HIS A 53 -4.37 0.78 2.43
C HIS A 53 -3.02 0.19 2.84
N GLY A 54 -2.73 -1.00 2.38
CA GLY A 54 -1.50 -1.72 2.71
C GLY A 54 -0.61 -1.93 1.49
N ASP A 55 0.69 -1.74 1.67
CA ASP A 55 1.68 -1.96 0.65
C ASP A 55 2.83 -2.82 1.17
N LEU A 56 3.28 -3.74 0.35
CA LEU A 56 4.41 -4.62 0.65
C LEU A 56 5.38 -4.57 -0.53
N SER A 57 6.60 -4.11 -0.26
CA SER A 57 7.64 -4.01 -1.28
C SER A 57 8.87 -4.84 -0.90
N PHE A 58 9.61 -5.27 -1.91
CA PHE A 58 10.85 -6.01 -1.74
C PHE A 58 11.97 -5.36 -2.56
N GLY A 59 13.17 -5.36 -2.01
CA GLY A 59 14.35 -4.81 -2.66
C GLY A 59 15.25 -4.10 -1.65
N GLY A 60 16.41 -3.63 -2.11
CA GLY A 60 17.35 -2.89 -1.27
C GLY A 60 17.84 -3.66 -0.05
N GLY A 61 17.79 -5.00 -0.09
CA GLY A 61 18.21 -5.86 1.02
C GLY A 61 17.14 -6.10 2.08
N GLY A 62 15.86 -5.83 1.79
CA GLY A 62 14.81 -6.04 2.76
C GLY A 62 13.41 -5.90 2.21
N ALA A 63 12.46 -5.70 3.10
CA ALA A 63 11.05 -5.53 2.78
C ALA A 63 10.50 -4.23 3.36
N GLY A 64 9.76 -3.47 2.56
CA GLY A 64 9.04 -2.28 3.01
C GLY A 64 7.57 -2.60 3.23
N ILE A 65 7.02 -2.12 4.32
CA ILE A 65 5.61 -2.32 4.67
C ILE A 65 5.02 -0.98 5.08
N ASP A 66 3.97 -0.58 4.39
CA ASP A 66 3.16 0.58 4.77
C ASP A 66 1.75 0.08 5.13
N LEU A 67 1.22 0.53 6.25
CA LEU A 67 -0.16 0.30 6.66
C LEU A 67 -0.79 1.65 6.95
N LEU A 68 -1.61 2.13 6.03
CA LEU A 68 -2.16 3.48 6.09
C LEU A 68 -3.67 3.42 6.28
N TRP A 69 -4.14 4.02 7.34
CA TRP A 69 -5.57 4.20 7.56
C TRP A 69 -6.04 5.44 6.81
N ASN A 70 -7.04 5.25 5.95
CA ASN A 70 -7.70 6.35 5.25
C ASN A 70 -9.01 6.69 5.96
N PRO A 71 -9.01 7.61 6.92
CA PRO A 71 -10.25 8.05 7.57
C PRO A 71 -11.13 8.87 6.65
N ILE A 72 -10.58 9.36 5.55
CA ILE A 72 -11.31 10.10 4.53
C ILE A 72 -11.12 9.39 3.19
N TYR A 73 -12.23 8.91 2.66
CA TYR A 73 -12.33 8.32 1.33
C TYR A 73 -13.69 8.68 0.77
N ARG A 74 -13.72 9.58 -0.21
CA ARG A 74 -14.97 10.17 -0.69
C ARG A 74 -14.96 10.39 -2.19
N PRO A 75 -16.14 10.31 -2.84
CA PRO A 75 -16.25 10.64 -4.25
C PRO A 75 -16.01 12.15 -4.50
N ILE A 76 -15.46 12.43 -5.66
CA ILE A 76 -15.34 13.79 -6.15
C ILE A 76 -16.59 14.11 -6.98
N SER A 77 -17.55 14.83 -6.38
CA SER A 77 -18.83 15.13 -6.99
C SER A 77 -19.56 13.85 -7.44
N ASP A 78 -20.28 13.86 -8.56
CA ASP A 78 -20.96 12.68 -9.12
C ASP A 78 -20.11 11.93 -10.14
N SER A 79 -18.78 12.05 -10.04
CA SER A 79 -17.85 11.42 -10.97
C SER A 79 -17.38 10.05 -10.48
N GLU A 80 -16.67 9.33 -11.36
CA GLU A 80 -16.02 8.07 -11.03
C GLU A 80 -14.66 8.26 -10.33
N PHE A 81 -14.33 9.50 -9.94
CA PHE A 81 -13.12 9.83 -9.19
C PHE A 81 -13.42 9.89 -7.70
N ASP A 82 -12.54 9.28 -6.93
CA ASP A 82 -12.53 9.38 -5.47
C ASP A 82 -11.20 10.00 -5.02
N TYR A 83 -11.23 10.70 -3.87
CA TYR A 83 -10.03 11.16 -3.22
C TYR A 83 -9.92 10.55 -1.83
N TYR A 84 -8.70 10.46 -1.34
CA TYR A 84 -8.47 9.91 0.00
C TYR A 84 -7.30 10.58 0.69
N LEU A 85 -7.37 10.56 2.01
CA LEU A 85 -6.35 11.08 2.92
C LEU A 85 -6.11 10.04 3.99
N GLY A 86 -4.86 9.76 4.30
CA GLY A 86 -4.53 8.77 5.28
C GLY A 86 -3.16 8.94 5.91
N PHE A 87 -2.91 8.13 6.91
CA PHE A 87 -1.63 8.05 7.61
C PHE A 87 -1.52 6.70 8.32
N GLY A 88 -0.30 6.32 8.64
CA GLY A 88 -0.05 5.11 9.38
C GLY A 88 1.43 4.75 9.47
N PRO A 89 1.74 3.61 10.10
CA PRO A 89 3.12 3.18 10.25
C PRO A 89 3.74 2.75 8.92
N SER A 90 5.03 2.98 8.81
CA SER A 90 5.86 2.58 7.70
C SER A 90 7.11 1.90 8.23
N LEU A 91 7.41 0.71 7.72
CA LEU A 91 8.50 -0.14 8.20
C LEU A 91 9.39 -0.55 7.05
N PHE A 92 10.70 -0.59 7.29
CA PHE A 92 11.64 -1.29 6.43
C PHE A 92 12.35 -2.36 7.25
N LEU A 93 12.12 -3.61 6.88
CA LEU A 93 12.74 -4.78 7.50
C LEU A 93 13.97 -5.18 6.70
N GLY A 94 15.10 -4.68 7.12
CA GLY A 94 16.38 -4.90 6.46
C GLY A 94 17.52 -4.36 7.31
N ASP A 95 18.65 -4.08 6.66
CA ASP A 95 19.81 -3.49 7.30
C ASP A 95 20.19 -2.20 6.55
N PRO A 96 19.95 -1.01 7.15
CA PRO A 96 19.40 -0.79 8.49
C PRO A 96 17.88 -0.99 8.57
N PHE A 97 17.38 -1.37 9.74
CA PHE A 97 15.95 -1.34 10.05
C PHE A 97 15.45 0.09 10.15
N LYS A 98 14.28 0.37 9.56
CA LYS A 98 13.67 1.70 9.62
C LYS A 98 12.24 1.58 10.12
N LEU A 99 11.86 2.51 10.98
CA LEU A 99 10.49 2.65 11.48
C LEU A 99 10.11 4.11 11.40
N GLY A 100 8.93 4.37 10.89
CA GLY A 100 8.42 5.72 10.80
C GLY A 100 6.93 5.76 10.56
N ALA A 101 6.46 6.89 10.12
CA ALA A 101 5.09 7.12 9.73
C ALA A 101 5.05 7.64 8.28
N ALA A 102 3.99 7.29 7.60
CA ALA A 102 3.70 7.83 6.27
C ALA A 102 2.33 8.49 6.28
N GLY A 103 2.19 9.54 5.51
CA GLY A 103 0.90 10.09 5.15
C GLY A 103 0.61 9.79 3.69
N GLU A 104 -0.63 9.89 3.27
CA GLU A 104 -0.96 9.82 1.86
C GLU A 104 -2.12 10.73 1.50
N ILE A 105 -2.01 11.31 0.33
CA ILE A 105 -3.07 12.06 -0.34
C ILE A 105 -3.15 11.50 -1.74
N GLY A 106 -4.32 11.04 -2.14
CA GLY A 106 -4.46 10.45 -3.45
C GLY A 106 -5.82 10.69 -4.07
N ALA A 107 -5.87 10.38 -5.35
CA ALA A 107 -7.10 10.34 -6.13
C ALA A 107 -7.07 9.09 -7.00
N GLU A 108 -8.23 8.49 -7.18
CA GLU A 108 -8.35 7.28 -7.98
C GLU A 108 -9.58 7.34 -8.88
N TYR A 109 -9.48 6.65 -9.99
CA TYR A 109 -10.57 6.49 -10.95
C TYR A 109 -11.01 5.04 -10.97
N GLU A 110 -12.30 4.83 -10.79
CA GLU A 110 -12.92 3.52 -10.89
C GLU A 110 -13.61 3.38 -12.25
N PHE A 111 -13.21 2.37 -13.01
CA PHE A 111 -13.83 2.11 -14.30
C PHE A 111 -15.23 1.51 -14.09
N PRO A 112 -16.30 2.10 -14.69
CA PRO A 112 -17.66 1.63 -14.44
C PRO A 112 -17.96 0.26 -15.06
N ASP A 113 -17.28 -0.13 -16.13
CA ASP A 113 -17.56 -1.34 -16.88
C ASP A 113 -16.69 -2.54 -16.51
N ILE A 114 -15.59 -2.29 -15.79
CA ILE A 114 -14.65 -3.33 -15.35
C ILE A 114 -14.22 -3.05 -13.90
N PRO A 115 -13.86 -4.08 -13.13
CA PRO A 115 -13.44 -3.87 -11.74
C PRO A 115 -11.98 -3.39 -11.63
N LEU A 116 -11.62 -2.38 -12.40
CA LEU A 116 -10.28 -1.79 -12.44
C LEU A 116 -10.29 -0.41 -11.80
N ILE A 117 -9.29 -0.16 -10.96
CA ILE A 117 -9.09 1.12 -10.28
C ILE A 117 -7.67 1.58 -10.56
N VAL A 118 -7.53 2.81 -11.03
CA VAL A 118 -6.23 3.45 -11.29
C VAL A 118 -6.15 4.72 -10.45
N GLY A 119 -5.08 4.86 -9.69
CA GLY A 119 -4.90 5.99 -8.80
C GLY A 119 -3.51 6.58 -8.83
N LEU A 120 -3.45 7.83 -8.39
CA LEU A 120 -2.20 8.54 -8.15
C LEU A 120 -2.21 9.00 -6.71
N ASP A 121 -1.08 8.85 -6.04
CA ASP A 121 -0.93 9.34 -4.68
C ASP A 121 0.40 10.08 -4.48
N TRP A 122 0.41 10.90 -3.45
CA TRP A 122 1.60 11.47 -2.86
C TRP A 122 1.71 10.95 -1.44
N ARG A 123 2.86 10.38 -1.11
CA ARG A 123 3.09 9.71 0.17
C ARG A 123 4.35 10.23 0.82
N PRO A 124 4.26 11.25 1.69
CA PRO A 124 5.40 11.70 2.47
C PRO A 124 5.72 10.71 3.59
N TYR A 125 7.01 10.52 3.84
CA TYR A 125 7.53 9.64 4.88
C TYR A 125 8.26 10.43 5.95
N PHE A 126 7.98 10.10 7.21
CA PHE A 126 8.72 10.61 8.35
C PHE A 126 9.35 9.43 9.08
N ILE A 127 10.65 9.25 8.89
CA ILE A 127 11.40 8.12 9.43
C ILE A 127 11.94 8.53 10.81
N LEU A 128 11.64 7.72 11.84
CA LEU A 128 12.01 8.00 13.22
C LEU A 128 13.20 7.18 13.69
N ILE A 129 13.35 5.94 13.24
CA ILE A 129 14.41 5.02 13.63
C ILE A 129 15.27 4.68 12.43
N GLU A 130 16.44 4.59 12.61
CA GLU A 130 17.82 4.78 12.28
C GLU A 130 18.19 6.25 12.22
N ASN A 131 17.71 7.05 11.39
CA ASN A 131 17.97 8.50 11.37
C ASN A 131 16.67 9.23 11.15
N THR A 132 16.36 10.21 11.98
CA THR A 132 15.16 11.03 11.79
C THR A 132 15.28 11.79 10.48
N THR A 133 14.42 11.45 9.53
CA THR A 133 14.45 11.97 8.17
C THR A 133 13.05 12.20 7.66
N PHE A 134 12.85 13.28 6.91
CA PHE A 134 11.60 13.55 6.21
C PHE A 134 11.83 13.42 4.70
N ASP A 135 11.02 12.60 4.05
CA ASP A 135 11.06 12.41 2.59
C ASP A 135 9.70 12.78 1.99
N ALA A 136 9.69 13.84 1.21
CA ALA A 136 8.49 14.35 0.56
C ALA A 136 8.32 13.86 -0.90
N GLY A 137 9.18 12.97 -1.37
CA GLY A 137 9.23 12.55 -2.78
C GLY A 137 8.41 11.31 -3.14
N GLY A 138 7.53 10.87 -2.28
CA GLY A 138 6.82 9.58 -2.44
C GLY A 138 5.60 9.63 -3.36
N PHE A 139 5.79 9.88 -4.65
CA PHE A 139 4.71 9.79 -5.63
C PHE A 139 4.54 8.35 -6.12
N GLY A 140 3.30 7.94 -6.41
CA GLY A 140 3.03 6.60 -6.89
C GLY A 140 1.80 6.50 -7.78
N LEU A 141 1.82 5.49 -8.64
CA LEU A 141 0.71 5.07 -9.49
C LEU A 141 0.21 3.73 -8.98
N ASN A 142 -1.08 3.65 -8.67
CA ASN A 142 -1.73 2.44 -8.20
C ASN A 142 -2.60 1.85 -9.31
N ILE A 143 -2.48 0.54 -9.51
CA ILE A 143 -3.37 -0.20 -10.41
C ILE A 143 -3.90 -1.37 -9.61
N ARG A 144 -5.20 -1.36 -9.32
CA ARG A 144 -5.85 -2.37 -8.49
C ARG A 144 -7.05 -3.00 -9.19
N TRP A 145 -7.30 -4.24 -8.83
CA TRP A 145 -8.47 -4.98 -9.27
C TRP A 145 -9.41 -5.19 -8.08
N ARG A 146 -10.68 -4.86 -8.26
CA ARG A 146 -11.70 -5.09 -7.24
C ARG A 146 -12.15 -6.54 -7.25
N LEU A 147 -12.12 -7.19 -6.08
CA LEU A 147 -12.42 -8.61 -5.93
C LEU A 147 -13.92 -8.88 -5.76
N ASN A 148 -14.68 -7.87 -5.38
CA ASN A 148 -16.13 -8.02 -5.14
C ASN A 148 -16.94 -6.96 -5.88
#